data_061079719756a75836a3477292811c73
#
_entry.id   061079719756a75836a3477292811c73
#
_cell.length_a   1.000
_cell.length_b   1.000
_cell.length_c   1.000
_cell.angle_alpha   90.00
_cell.angle_beta   90.00
_cell.angle_gamma   90.00
#
_symmetry.space_group_name_H-M   'P 1'
#
loop_
_entity.id
_entity.type
_entity.pdbx_description
1 polymer ?
#
loop_
_entity_poly.entity_id
_entity_poly.type
_entity_poly.pdbx_seq_one_letter_code
_entity_poly.pdbx_strand_id
1 'polypeptide(L)'
;MPGFLSLLMLAGAIGNAHPSQLVGRYDGSQMEVAAGLELSADGRFRYGLSYGALDEAASGTWHADGAQVVLDSDPVKAPHFTLLSQTKADNHALHVLLQVPGGMDPQYFRAALQLADGTVIGGQLSEDGLSLPLEAGQQPSRLQIILPLFEIASDPVTVDVAKGLRFGFRFEPNDLGHAEFKSAKLTLDKGQLILARHGLELHFRRLAGKAR
;
A
#
# COMPACT_ATOMS: atom_id res chain seq x y z
N MET A 1 -38.87 8.76 53.70
CA MET A 1 -39.29 8.86 52.29
C MET A 1 -38.07 9.32 51.51
N PRO A 2 -37.29 8.40 50.86
CA PRO A 2 -36.22 8.83 49.96
C PRO A 2 -36.75 8.84 48.53
N GLY A 3 -36.62 10.00 47.86
CA GLY A 3 -36.97 10.20 46.47
C GLY A 3 -35.99 9.51 45.51
N PHE A 4 -36.56 8.69 44.66
CA PHE A 4 -35.84 8.08 43.53
C PHE A 4 -35.59 9.15 42.44
N LEU A 5 -34.32 9.49 42.24
CA LEU A 5 -33.85 10.29 41.11
C LEU A 5 -33.68 9.34 39.92
N SER A 6 -34.63 9.32 39.00
CA SER A 6 -34.49 8.60 37.72
C SER A 6 -33.50 9.34 36.84
N LEU A 7 -32.34 8.74 36.67
CA LEU A 7 -31.30 9.15 35.68
C LEU A 7 -31.77 8.68 34.30
N LEU A 8 -32.34 9.58 33.49
CA LEU A 8 -32.65 9.34 32.08
C LEU A 8 -31.35 9.27 31.30
N MET A 9 -30.89 8.07 30.97
CA MET A 9 -29.81 7.86 30.00
C MET A 9 -30.36 8.24 28.60
N LEU A 10 -29.91 9.36 28.06
CA LEU A 10 -30.15 9.74 26.68
C LEU A 10 -29.21 8.88 25.80
N ALA A 11 -29.71 7.75 25.31
CA ALA A 11 -29.04 6.98 24.29
C ALA A 11 -29.08 7.81 23.00
N GLY A 12 -27.96 8.42 22.65
CA GLY A 12 -27.80 9.09 21.37
C GLY A 12 -28.05 8.09 20.25
N ALA A 13 -29.11 8.29 19.47
CA ALA A 13 -29.38 7.51 18.28
C ALA A 13 -28.20 7.68 17.31
N ILE A 14 -27.41 6.63 17.11
CA ILE A 14 -26.47 6.53 16.00
C ILE A 14 -27.36 6.41 14.76
N GLY A 15 -27.63 7.56 14.11
CA GLY A 15 -28.45 7.61 12.92
C GLY A 15 -27.76 6.85 11.80
N ASN A 16 -28.40 5.79 11.30
CA ASN A 16 -27.98 5.13 10.07
C ASN A 16 -28.02 6.16 8.93
N ALA A 17 -26.88 6.49 8.35
CA ALA A 17 -26.85 7.37 7.19
C ALA A 17 -27.50 6.66 6.00
N HIS A 18 -28.52 7.29 5.41
CA HIS A 18 -29.14 6.77 4.20
C HIS A 18 -28.11 6.82 3.04
N PRO A 19 -27.93 5.76 2.23
CA PRO A 19 -26.97 5.74 1.13
C PRO A 19 -27.05 6.96 0.21
N SER A 20 -28.25 7.46 -0.08
CA SER A 20 -28.45 8.66 -0.91
C SER A 20 -27.83 9.93 -0.32
N GLN A 21 -27.65 10.01 0.99
CA GLN A 21 -27.01 11.15 1.66
C GLN A 21 -25.49 11.09 1.57
N LEU A 22 -24.92 9.92 1.28
CA LEU A 22 -23.48 9.69 1.15
C LEU A 22 -22.99 9.87 -0.29
N VAL A 23 -23.88 9.84 -1.27
CA VAL A 23 -23.52 10.08 -2.68
C VAL A 23 -22.94 11.49 -2.85
N GLY A 24 -21.75 11.61 -3.45
CA GLY A 24 -21.10 12.89 -3.68
C GLY A 24 -19.60 12.78 -3.91
N ARG A 25 -18.99 13.96 -4.06
CA ARG A 25 -17.54 14.12 -4.12
C ARG A 25 -17.02 14.65 -2.82
N TYR A 26 -15.87 14.15 -2.41
CA TYR A 26 -15.23 14.49 -1.15
C TYR A 26 -13.77 14.85 -1.38
N ASP A 27 -13.31 15.85 -0.67
CA ASP A 27 -11.91 16.28 -0.62
C ASP A 27 -11.31 15.85 0.73
N GLY A 28 -10.27 15.07 0.66
CA GLY A 28 -9.48 14.60 1.81
C GLY A 28 -8.08 15.22 1.85
N SER A 29 -7.84 16.25 1.04
CA SER A 29 -6.53 16.90 0.93
C SER A 29 -6.14 17.57 2.26
N GLN A 30 -4.86 17.43 2.61
CA GLN A 30 -4.22 18.03 3.78
C GLN A 30 -2.78 18.41 3.43
N MET A 31 -1.98 18.88 4.40
CA MET A 31 -0.58 19.27 4.14
C MET A 31 0.17 18.12 3.45
N GLU A 32 0.80 18.41 2.31
CA GLU A 32 1.58 17.47 1.48
C GLU A 32 0.79 16.28 0.90
N VAL A 33 -0.51 16.20 1.12
CA VAL A 33 -1.37 15.11 0.64
C VAL A 33 -2.51 15.69 -0.18
N ALA A 34 -2.67 15.22 -1.42
CA ALA A 34 -3.88 15.41 -2.19
C ALA A 34 -4.69 14.12 -2.18
N ALA A 35 -5.95 14.17 -1.72
CA ALA A 35 -6.81 13.00 -1.68
C ALA A 35 -8.23 13.35 -2.11
N GLY A 36 -8.83 12.45 -2.90
CA GLY A 36 -10.19 12.58 -3.37
C GLY A 36 -10.98 11.28 -3.28
N LEU A 37 -12.27 11.38 -2.99
CA LEU A 37 -13.20 10.26 -3.01
C LEU A 37 -14.49 10.68 -3.71
N GLU A 38 -14.99 9.85 -4.59
CA GLU A 38 -16.31 9.99 -5.20
C GLU A 38 -17.15 8.76 -4.91
N LEU A 39 -18.34 8.95 -4.35
CA LEU A 39 -19.36 7.93 -4.14
C LEU A 39 -20.52 8.21 -5.08
N SER A 40 -20.73 7.34 -6.06
CA SER A 40 -21.77 7.49 -7.08
C SER A 40 -23.07 6.80 -6.68
N ALA A 41 -24.21 7.28 -7.20
CA ALA A 41 -25.52 6.74 -6.87
C ALA A 41 -25.76 5.29 -7.37
N ASP A 42 -24.96 4.85 -8.33
CA ASP A 42 -24.96 3.49 -8.86
C ASP A 42 -24.18 2.49 -7.98
N GLY A 43 -23.70 2.92 -6.80
CA GLY A 43 -22.90 2.10 -5.90
C GLY A 43 -21.44 1.98 -6.31
N ARG A 44 -20.95 2.80 -7.27
CA ARG A 44 -19.54 2.83 -7.67
C ARG A 44 -18.77 3.91 -6.88
N PHE A 45 -17.49 3.65 -6.59
CA PHE A 45 -16.61 4.66 -6.04
C PHE A 45 -15.38 4.88 -6.93
N ARG A 46 -14.76 6.05 -6.76
CA ARG A 46 -13.42 6.39 -7.22
C ARG A 46 -12.66 7.02 -6.08
N TYR A 47 -11.40 6.63 -5.94
CA TYR A 47 -10.48 7.15 -4.93
C TYR A 47 -9.16 7.51 -5.61
N GLY A 48 -8.53 8.56 -5.12
CA GLY A 48 -7.19 8.95 -5.52
C GLY A 48 -6.45 9.55 -4.34
N LEU A 49 -5.14 9.29 -4.27
CA LEU A 49 -4.21 9.83 -3.30
C LEU A 49 -2.90 10.15 -3.99
N SER A 50 -2.35 11.34 -3.71
CA SER A 50 -0.96 11.70 -4.03
C SER A 50 -0.28 12.18 -2.76
N TYR A 51 0.83 11.55 -2.39
CA TYR A 51 1.63 11.88 -1.23
C TYR A 51 3.12 11.73 -1.54
N GLY A 52 3.83 12.85 -1.68
CA GLY A 52 5.21 12.83 -2.17
C GLY A 52 5.31 12.21 -3.57
N ALA A 53 6.06 11.12 -3.70
CA ALA A 53 6.18 10.36 -4.95
C ALA A 53 5.16 9.20 -5.06
N LEU A 54 4.33 8.98 -4.04
CA LEU A 54 3.28 7.97 -4.06
C LEU A 54 2.03 8.53 -4.74
N ASP A 55 1.67 7.96 -5.89
CA ASP A 55 0.37 8.14 -6.52
C ASP A 55 -0.42 6.83 -6.46
N GLU A 56 -1.63 6.91 -5.92
CA GLU A 56 -2.50 5.77 -5.73
C GLU A 56 -3.91 6.08 -6.21
N ALA A 57 -4.54 5.11 -6.88
CA ALA A 57 -5.93 5.21 -7.31
C ALA A 57 -6.69 3.92 -7.02
N ALA A 58 -8.00 3.99 -6.85
CA ALA A 58 -8.86 2.82 -6.81
C ALA A 58 -10.24 3.13 -7.41
N SER A 59 -10.88 2.11 -7.94
CA SER A 59 -12.30 2.09 -8.29
C SER A 59 -12.92 0.78 -7.86
N GLY A 60 -14.23 0.80 -7.66
CA GLY A 60 -14.93 -0.41 -7.23
C GLY A 60 -16.35 -0.11 -6.81
N THR A 61 -16.86 -0.89 -5.89
CA THR A 61 -18.22 -0.74 -5.34
C THR A 61 -18.17 -0.24 -3.90
N TRP A 62 -19.20 0.50 -3.51
CA TRP A 62 -19.37 0.94 -2.13
C TRP A 62 -20.79 0.65 -1.64
N HIS A 63 -20.91 0.47 -0.34
CA HIS A 63 -22.20 0.41 0.36
C HIS A 63 -22.10 1.05 1.75
N ALA A 64 -23.26 1.43 2.30
CA ALA A 64 -23.33 1.90 3.68
C ALA A 64 -23.57 0.72 4.62
N ASP A 65 -22.88 0.71 5.75
CA ASP A 65 -23.04 -0.25 6.84
C ASP A 65 -23.09 0.52 8.17
N GLY A 66 -24.30 0.84 8.62
CA GLY A 66 -24.53 1.68 9.80
C GLY A 66 -23.92 3.07 9.65
N ALA A 67 -22.95 3.40 10.50
CA ALA A 67 -22.17 4.65 10.47
C ALA A 67 -20.89 4.52 9.63
N GLN A 68 -20.77 3.51 8.80
CA GLN A 68 -19.58 3.27 7.96
C GLN A 68 -19.95 3.25 6.49
N VAL A 69 -18.98 3.58 5.65
CA VAL A 69 -18.95 3.30 4.22
C VAL A 69 -17.92 2.19 3.99
N VAL A 70 -18.31 1.15 3.30
CA VAL A 70 -17.43 0.03 2.96
C VAL A 70 -17.09 0.11 1.48
N LEU A 71 -15.80 -0.01 1.16
CA LEU A 71 -15.28 0.00 -0.21
C LEU A 71 -14.70 -1.36 -0.55
N ASP A 72 -15.07 -1.88 -1.72
CA ASP A 72 -14.49 -3.07 -2.34
C ASP A 72 -14.00 -2.72 -3.75
N SER A 73 -12.69 -2.83 -3.97
CA SER A 73 -12.08 -2.50 -5.28
C SER A 73 -12.45 -3.51 -6.35
N ASP A 74 -12.46 -3.03 -7.59
CA ASP A 74 -12.35 -3.90 -8.75
C ASP A 74 -11.08 -4.78 -8.63
N PRO A 75 -11.04 -5.94 -9.25
CA PRO A 75 -9.87 -6.82 -9.19
C PRO A 75 -8.60 -6.09 -9.62
N VAL A 76 -7.57 -6.16 -8.79
CA VAL A 76 -6.25 -5.56 -9.02
C VAL A 76 -5.23 -6.68 -9.22
N LYS A 77 -4.45 -6.60 -10.30
CA LYS A 77 -3.32 -7.49 -10.52
C LYS A 77 -2.11 -6.93 -9.79
N ALA A 78 -1.75 -7.55 -8.66
CA ALA A 78 -0.65 -7.09 -7.83
C ALA A 78 0.69 -7.07 -8.60
N PRO A 79 1.55 -6.06 -8.36
CA PRO A 79 2.94 -6.08 -8.80
C PRO A 79 3.67 -7.28 -8.19
N HIS A 80 4.63 -7.84 -8.95
CA HIS A 80 5.43 -8.92 -8.40
C HIS A 80 6.84 -8.96 -8.97
N PHE A 81 7.71 -9.75 -8.33
CA PHE A 81 9.07 -9.98 -8.74
C PHE A 81 9.24 -11.44 -9.15
N THR A 82 9.85 -11.65 -10.31
CA THR A 82 10.18 -13.00 -10.79
C THR A 82 11.68 -13.21 -10.67
N LEU A 83 12.11 -14.28 -9.97
CA LEU A 83 13.50 -14.74 -10.02
C LEU A 83 13.78 -15.35 -11.38
N LEU A 84 14.71 -14.78 -12.14
CA LEU A 84 15.11 -15.26 -13.48
C LEU A 84 16.25 -16.24 -13.42
N SER A 85 17.23 -15.98 -12.53
CA SER A 85 18.46 -16.77 -12.44
C SER A 85 19.13 -16.67 -11.09
N GLN A 86 19.82 -17.76 -10.72
CA GLN A 86 20.84 -17.78 -9.70
C GLN A 86 22.06 -18.50 -10.30
N THR A 87 23.22 -17.82 -10.35
CA THR A 87 24.45 -18.32 -10.98
C THR A 87 25.67 -18.00 -10.15
N LYS A 88 26.81 -18.60 -10.51
CA LYS A 88 28.09 -18.33 -9.85
C LYS A 88 28.52 -16.87 -10.06
N ALA A 89 29.13 -16.28 -9.06
CA ALA A 89 29.85 -15.01 -9.12
C ALA A 89 31.34 -15.27 -9.05
N ASP A 90 32.10 -14.38 -9.67
CA ASP A 90 33.56 -14.54 -9.76
C ASP A 90 34.30 -14.10 -8.49
N ASN A 91 33.56 -13.60 -7.49
CA ASN A 91 34.08 -13.08 -6.23
C ASN A 91 33.14 -13.46 -5.05
N HIS A 92 33.61 -13.18 -3.81
CA HIS A 92 32.82 -13.39 -2.59
C HIS A 92 31.84 -12.26 -2.31
N ALA A 93 31.09 -11.86 -3.34
CA ALA A 93 30.04 -10.84 -3.21
C ALA A 93 28.70 -11.38 -3.72
N LEU A 94 27.61 -10.97 -3.09
CA LEU A 94 26.28 -11.13 -3.64
C LEU A 94 26.09 -10.06 -4.72
N HIS A 95 25.70 -10.48 -5.92
CA HIS A 95 25.32 -9.59 -7.01
C HIS A 95 23.85 -9.72 -7.32
N VAL A 96 23.16 -8.60 -7.41
CA VAL A 96 21.73 -8.54 -7.72
C VAL A 96 21.52 -7.64 -8.92
N LEU A 97 20.91 -8.18 -9.97
CA LEU A 97 20.46 -7.44 -11.14
C LEU A 97 18.93 -7.44 -11.17
N LEU A 98 18.34 -6.29 -11.45
CA LEU A 98 16.90 -6.15 -11.57
C LEU A 98 16.53 -5.59 -12.95
N GLN A 99 15.76 -6.36 -13.71
CA GLN A 99 15.11 -5.86 -14.92
C GLN A 99 13.85 -5.13 -14.53
N VAL A 100 13.75 -3.85 -14.88
CA VAL A 100 12.56 -3.02 -14.69
C VAL A 100 12.01 -2.63 -16.06
N PRO A 101 10.69 -2.41 -16.21
CA PRO A 101 10.12 -1.92 -17.46
C PRO A 101 10.60 -0.50 -17.77
N GLY A 102 10.56 -0.14 -19.05
CA GLY A 102 11.05 1.16 -19.52
C GLY A 102 10.41 2.34 -18.79
N GLY A 103 11.24 3.31 -18.44
CA GLY A 103 10.84 4.52 -17.71
C GLY A 103 10.85 4.39 -16.18
N MET A 104 11.12 3.23 -15.64
CA MET A 104 11.25 3.01 -14.20
C MET A 104 12.73 2.97 -13.81
N ASP A 105 13.11 3.73 -12.77
CA ASP A 105 14.49 3.78 -12.31
C ASP A 105 14.76 2.66 -11.28
N PRO A 106 15.79 1.80 -11.50
CA PRO A 106 16.20 0.80 -10.52
C PRO A 106 16.53 1.37 -9.13
N GLN A 107 16.88 2.64 -9.03
CA GLN A 107 17.15 3.31 -7.76
C GLN A 107 15.96 3.36 -6.79
N TYR A 108 14.75 3.19 -7.26
CA TYR A 108 13.58 3.06 -6.40
C TYR A 108 13.54 1.73 -5.64
N PHE A 109 14.35 0.76 -6.05
CA PHE A 109 14.39 -0.58 -5.46
C PHE A 109 15.58 -0.78 -4.55
N ARG A 110 15.44 -1.67 -3.61
CA ARG A 110 16.47 -2.13 -2.70
C ARG A 110 16.55 -3.65 -2.71
N ALA A 111 17.74 -4.20 -2.49
CA ALA A 111 17.89 -5.61 -2.13
C ALA A 111 18.21 -5.71 -0.64
N ALA A 112 17.59 -6.67 0.04
CA ALA A 112 17.83 -7.02 1.44
C ALA A 112 18.24 -8.48 1.53
N LEU A 113 19.45 -8.73 2.05
CA LEU A 113 19.99 -10.06 2.31
C LEU A 113 19.95 -10.34 3.80
N GLN A 114 19.18 -11.33 4.20
CA GLN A 114 19.25 -11.88 5.54
C GLN A 114 20.35 -12.93 5.63
N LEU A 115 21.20 -12.82 6.63
CA LEU A 115 22.23 -13.80 6.98
C LEU A 115 21.66 -14.88 7.90
N ALA A 116 22.38 -15.98 8.06
CA ALA A 116 21.94 -17.10 8.90
C ALA A 116 21.83 -16.75 10.39
N ASP A 117 22.56 -15.74 10.86
CA ASP A 117 22.47 -15.20 12.22
C ASP A 117 21.30 -14.22 12.43
N GLY A 118 20.51 -13.98 11.38
CA GLY A 118 19.39 -13.05 11.39
C GLY A 118 19.73 -11.60 11.03
N THR A 119 21.01 -11.25 10.91
CA THR A 119 21.46 -9.93 10.44
C THR A 119 20.95 -9.66 9.03
N VAL A 120 20.51 -8.43 8.76
CA VAL A 120 20.09 -8.01 7.43
C VAL A 120 21.05 -6.95 6.92
N ILE A 121 21.64 -7.22 5.77
CA ILE A 121 22.46 -6.27 5.00
C ILE A 121 21.79 -6.00 3.66
N GLY A 122 22.08 -4.87 3.04
CA GLY A 122 21.46 -4.56 1.75
C GLY A 122 21.80 -3.17 1.25
N GLY A 123 21.23 -2.81 0.12
CA GLY A 123 21.47 -1.53 -0.52
C GLY A 123 20.45 -1.20 -1.59
N GLN A 124 20.56 0.02 -2.10
CA GLN A 124 19.80 0.51 -3.23
C GLN A 124 20.35 -0.10 -4.53
N LEU A 125 19.48 -0.46 -5.44
CA LEU A 125 19.86 -0.93 -6.78
C LEU A 125 20.24 0.27 -7.67
N SER A 126 21.04 0.01 -8.67
CA SER A 126 21.38 0.92 -9.77
C SER A 126 21.12 0.25 -11.11
N GLU A 127 21.38 0.93 -12.21
CA GLU A 127 21.32 0.33 -13.56
C GLU A 127 22.25 -0.88 -13.69
N ASP A 128 23.42 -0.82 -13.03
CA ASP A 128 24.39 -1.92 -13.00
C ASP A 128 24.06 -2.98 -11.92
N GLY A 129 22.96 -2.80 -11.20
CA GLY A 129 22.53 -3.64 -10.09
C GLY A 129 23.16 -3.23 -8.76
N LEU A 130 23.31 -4.21 -7.86
CA LEU A 130 23.90 -4.05 -6.54
C LEU A 130 24.95 -5.16 -6.33
N SER A 131 26.11 -4.78 -5.80
CA SER A 131 27.13 -5.70 -5.32
C SER A 131 27.32 -5.52 -3.81
N LEU A 132 27.11 -6.59 -3.05
CA LEU A 132 27.29 -6.64 -1.59
C LEU A 132 28.45 -7.57 -1.26
N PRO A 133 29.62 -7.04 -0.91
CA PRO A 133 30.74 -7.86 -0.40
C PRO A 133 30.29 -8.61 0.86
N LEU A 134 30.66 -9.89 0.96
CA LEU A 134 30.42 -10.70 2.14
C LEU A 134 31.72 -10.86 2.94
N GLU A 135 31.64 -10.58 4.22
CA GLU A 135 32.76 -10.78 5.14
C GLU A 135 33.00 -12.27 5.42
N ALA A 136 34.20 -12.62 5.86
CA ALA A 136 34.52 -13.98 6.23
C ALA A 136 33.62 -14.49 7.36
N GLY A 137 32.96 -15.62 7.12
CA GLY A 137 32.02 -16.21 8.07
C GLY A 137 30.57 -15.79 7.92
N GLN A 138 30.26 -14.75 7.14
CA GLN A 138 28.87 -14.40 6.82
C GLN A 138 28.25 -15.46 5.91
N GLN A 139 27.10 -15.97 6.31
CA GLN A 139 26.36 -16.99 5.58
C GLN A 139 25.04 -16.40 5.05
N PRO A 140 24.92 -16.16 3.74
CA PRO A 140 23.66 -15.71 3.13
C PRO A 140 22.57 -16.75 3.32
N SER A 141 21.37 -16.30 3.66
CA SER A 141 20.20 -17.17 3.92
C SER A 141 19.04 -16.86 3.00
N ARG A 142 18.55 -15.61 2.99
CA ARG A 142 17.39 -15.20 2.22
C ARG A 142 17.62 -13.84 1.58
N LEU A 143 17.19 -13.72 0.32
CA LEU A 143 17.24 -12.48 -0.45
C LEU A 143 15.85 -12.01 -0.80
N GLN A 144 15.58 -10.72 -0.63
CA GLN A 144 14.36 -10.04 -1.09
C GLN A 144 14.70 -8.78 -1.88
N ILE A 145 13.84 -8.49 -2.86
CA ILE A 145 13.82 -7.20 -3.55
C ILE A 145 12.63 -6.42 -3.02
N ILE A 146 12.82 -5.14 -2.74
CA ILE A 146 11.84 -4.27 -2.10
C ILE A 146 11.67 -3.03 -2.96
N LEU A 147 10.43 -2.59 -3.14
CA LEU A 147 10.04 -1.27 -3.66
C LEU A 147 9.41 -0.47 -2.50
N PRO A 148 10.21 0.28 -1.73
CA PRO A 148 9.75 0.88 -0.48
C PRO A 148 8.60 1.87 -0.65
N LEU A 149 8.62 2.64 -1.75
CA LEU A 149 7.59 3.66 -2.02
C LEU A 149 6.16 3.10 -2.01
N PHE A 150 6.00 1.86 -2.46
CA PHE A 150 4.70 1.17 -2.52
C PHE A 150 4.56 0.07 -1.47
N GLU A 151 5.52 -0.05 -0.53
CA GLU A 151 5.54 -1.10 0.52
C GLU A 151 5.48 -2.52 -0.06
N ILE A 152 6.06 -2.73 -1.26
CA ILE A 152 6.05 -4.01 -1.96
C ILE A 152 7.40 -4.71 -1.76
N ALA A 153 7.36 -6.02 -1.47
CA ALA A 153 8.54 -6.87 -1.42
C ALA A 153 8.31 -8.16 -2.22
N SER A 154 9.40 -8.72 -2.76
CA SER A 154 9.36 -10.05 -3.34
C SER A 154 9.12 -11.12 -2.26
N ASP A 155 8.67 -12.30 -2.67
CA ASP A 155 8.84 -13.47 -1.82
C ASP A 155 10.33 -13.65 -1.47
N PRO A 156 10.66 -14.09 -0.22
CA PRO A 156 12.03 -14.38 0.16
C PRO A 156 12.60 -15.54 -0.65
N VAL A 157 13.69 -15.29 -1.38
CA VAL A 157 14.42 -16.32 -2.13
C VAL A 157 15.48 -16.93 -1.22
N THR A 158 15.44 -18.25 -1.01
CA THR A 158 16.51 -18.97 -0.30
C THR A 158 17.79 -18.92 -1.12
N VAL A 159 18.89 -18.49 -0.48
CA VAL A 159 20.20 -18.42 -1.12
C VAL A 159 20.89 -19.78 -1.03
N ASP A 160 20.99 -20.45 -2.17
CA ASP A 160 21.81 -21.67 -2.32
C ASP A 160 23.23 -21.28 -2.78
N VAL A 161 24.16 -21.22 -1.83
CA VAL A 161 25.54 -20.81 -2.12
C VAL A 161 26.22 -21.73 -3.15
N ALA A 162 25.82 -23.00 -3.22
CA ALA A 162 26.37 -23.94 -4.22
C ALA A 162 25.97 -23.57 -5.65
N LYS A 163 24.80 -22.97 -5.85
CA LYS A 163 24.37 -22.43 -7.14
C LYS A 163 25.04 -21.11 -7.48
N GLY A 164 25.48 -20.37 -6.47
CA GLY A 164 26.22 -19.12 -6.61
C GLY A 164 25.48 -17.91 -6.05
N LEU A 165 26.14 -16.76 -6.11
CA LEU A 165 25.73 -15.51 -5.47
C LEU A 165 25.34 -14.40 -6.46
N ARG A 166 25.12 -14.72 -7.72
CA ARG A 166 24.61 -13.78 -8.74
C ARG A 166 23.16 -14.07 -9.02
N PHE A 167 22.29 -13.09 -8.74
CA PHE A 167 20.84 -13.18 -8.89
C PHE A 167 20.35 -12.22 -9.96
N GLY A 168 19.46 -12.70 -10.82
CA GLY A 168 18.71 -11.88 -11.77
C GLY A 168 17.23 -11.91 -11.44
N PHE A 169 16.62 -10.75 -11.29
CA PHE A 169 15.17 -10.58 -11.08
C PHE A 169 14.55 -9.77 -12.21
N ARG A 170 13.24 -9.92 -12.37
CA ARG A 170 12.39 -9.04 -13.15
C ARG A 170 11.29 -8.51 -12.26
N PHE A 171 11.04 -7.21 -12.35
CA PHE A 171 9.87 -6.57 -11.77
C PHE A 171 8.76 -6.48 -12.81
N GLU A 172 7.57 -6.90 -12.45
CA GLU A 172 6.36 -6.81 -13.23
C GLU A 172 5.39 -5.88 -12.49
N PRO A 173 5.23 -4.62 -12.96
CA PRO A 173 4.46 -3.61 -12.25
C PRO A 173 2.97 -3.92 -12.26
N ASN A 174 2.45 -4.61 -13.28
CA ASN A 174 1.01 -4.87 -13.42
C ASN A 174 0.20 -3.60 -13.14
N ASP A 175 -0.69 -3.63 -12.11
CA ASP A 175 -1.51 -2.49 -11.71
C ASP A 175 -0.84 -1.70 -10.57
N LEU A 176 0.48 -1.44 -10.64
CA LEU A 176 1.20 -0.62 -9.68
C LEU A 176 0.54 0.75 -9.54
N GLY A 177 0.34 1.22 -8.31
CA GLY A 177 -0.38 2.45 -8.02
C GLY A 177 -1.91 2.26 -7.94
N HIS A 178 -2.42 1.04 -8.15
CA HIS A 178 -3.82 0.75 -7.85
C HIS A 178 -3.95 0.14 -6.44
N ALA A 179 -4.72 0.82 -5.60
CA ALA A 179 -5.04 0.33 -4.26
C ALA A 179 -6.08 -0.78 -4.32
N GLU A 180 -5.82 -1.87 -3.61
CA GLU A 180 -6.81 -2.92 -3.39
C GLU A 180 -7.51 -2.68 -2.06
N PHE A 181 -8.76 -2.25 -2.10
CA PHE A 181 -9.65 -2.20 -0.95
C PHE A 181 -10.43 -3.51 -0.85
N LYS A 182 -10.31 -4.19 0.28
CA LYS A 182 -11.05 -5.42 0.62
C LYS A 182 -11.89 -5.11 1.86
N SER A 183 -13.14 -4.74 1.64
CA SER A 183 -14.06 -4.28 2.69
C SER A 183 -13.44 -3.18 3.57
N ALA A 184 -12.78 -2.22 2.90
CA ALA A 184 -12.16 -1.10 3.60
C ALA A 184 -13.23 -0.17 4.16
N LYS A 185 -13.12 0.16 5.44
CA LYS A 185 -14.12 0.90 6.19
C LYS A 185 -13.73 2.35 6.35
N LEU A 186 -14.63 3.25 5.93
CA LEU A 186 -14.58 4.67 6.27
C LEU A 186 -15.61 4.94 7.36
N THR A 187 -15.18 5.56 8.44
CA THR A 187 -16.08 5.95 9.53
C THR A 187 -16.72 7.30 9.24
N LEU A 188 -18.04 7.40 9.38
CA LEU A 188 -18.74 8.68 9.30
C LEU A 188 -18.68 9.37 10.68
N ASP A 189 -17.94 10.46 10.78
CA ASP A 189 -17.90 11.32 11.96
C ASP A 189 -18.15 12.77 11.58
N LYS A 190 -19.11 13.42 12.26
CA LYS A 190 -19.46 14.83 12.08
C LYS A 190 -19.61 15.27 10.61
N GLY A 191 -20.12 14.38 9.77
CA GLY A 191 -20.36 14.63 8.34
C GLY A 191 -19.11 14.47 7.45
N GLN A 192 -18.01 13.98 7.99
CA GLN A 192 -16.81 13.61 7.26
C GLN A 192 -16.67 12.08 7.19
N LEU A 193 -16.06 11.59 6.10
CA LEU A 193 -15.69 10.18 5.99
C LEU A 193 -14.19 10.07 6.33
N ILE A 194 -13.84 9.20 7.26
CA ILE A 194 -12.48 9.06 7.76
C ILE A 194 -11.93 7.71 7.33
N LEU A 195 -10.78 7.72 6.66
CA LEU A 195 -10.03 6.54 6.21
C LEU A 195 -8.61 6.57 6.78
N ALA A 196 -8.21 5.50 7.48
CA ALA A 196 -6.81 5.28 7.85
C ALA A 196 -6.07 4.58 6.71
N ARG A 197 -4.97 5.19 6.21
CA ARG A 197 -4.16 4.62 5.13
C ARG A 197 -2.74 5.18 5.13
N HIS A 198 -1.73 4.35 4.87
CA HIS A 198 -0.30 4.73 4.88
C HIS A 198 0.13 5.48 6.15
N GLY A 199 -0.37 5.06 7.30
CA GLY A 199 -0.11 5.74 8.58
C GLY A 199 -0.76 7.13 8.72
N LEU A 200 -1.57 7.53 7.74
CA LEU A 200 -2.33 8.79 7.74
C LEU A 200 -3.79 8.53 8.12
N GLU A 201 -4.43 9.55 8.68
CA GLU A 201 -5.88 9.64 8.82
C GLU A 201 -6.40 10.68 7.82
N LEU A 202 -7.12 10.22 6.79
CA LEU A 202 -7.67 11.06 5.73
C LEU A 202 -9.10 11.46 6.07
N HIS A 203 -9.35 12.76 6.20
CA HIS A 203 -10.65 13.33 6.52
C HIS A 203 -11.34 13.87 5.27
N PHE A 204 -12.19 13.08 4.66
CA PHE A 204 -12.91 13.41 3.44
C PHE A 204 -14.12 14.31 3.73
N ARG A 205 -14.03 15.59 3.37
CA ARG A 205 -15.11 16.59 3.47
C ARG A 205 -15.90 16.63 2.18
N ARG A 206 -17.20 16.61 2.30
CA ARG A 206 -18.07 16.68 1.13
C ARG A 206 -17.91 18.02 0.42
N LEU A 207 -17.66 17.97 -0.88
CA LEU A 207 -17.66 19.15 -1.73
C LEU A 207 -19.09 19.60 -2.01
N ALA A 208 -19.33 20.91 -1.92
CA ALA A 208 -20.62 21.48 -2.33
C ALA A 208 -20.82 21.20 -3.82
N GLY A 209 -21.88 20.49 -4.17
CA GLY A 209 -22.26 20.30 -5.57
C GLY A 209 -22.51 21.67 -6.18
N LYS A 210 -21.90 21.97 -7.35
CA LYS A 210 -22.37 23.10 -8.16
C LYS A 210 -23.83 22.81 -8.49
N ALA A 211 -24.76 23.58 -7.96
CA ALA A 211 -26.12 23.59 -8.46
C ALA A 211 -26.06 23.88 -9.97
N ARG A 212 -26.54 22.94 -10.77
CA ARG A 212 -26.78 23.15 -12.19
C ARG A 212 -28.09 23.88 -12.37
#